data_ef7f6387a193b68aee76e004ebbc5591
#
_entry.id   ef7f6387a193b68aee76e004ebbc5591
#
_cell.length_a   1.000
_cell.length_b   1.000
_cell.length_c   1.000
_cell.angle_alpha   90.00
_cell.angle_beta   90.00
_cell.angle_gamma   90.00
#
_symmetry.space_group_name_H-M   'P 1'
#
loop_
_entity.id
_entity.type
_entity.pdbx_description
1 polymer ?
#
loop_
_entity_poly.entity_id
_entity_poly.type
_entity_poly.pdbx_seq_one_letter_code
_entity_poly.pdbx_strand_id
1 'polypeptide(L)'
;MDGLNLISRRRLLTMMALSPLLWQMRSAQAAEIDTQRIVGLEWLPVELLLALGIKPYGIADIPNYNLWVNEPALPPGVIDVGLRTEPNLELLTQMKPSFLVWSAGYGPSADVLARIAPGQGFSFSDGKKPLATARKSLNEMARLFQMEAAAKAHLDTFDSFIADKKPHFRQRGERPLLMMTLLDARHMLVFTRNCLFQEVLDEFGIQNAWQGETTFWGSTAVGIDRLAMYKDVDVLCFDHGNDTEMRKLMATPLWQAMPFVRTGRFQRVPAVWFYGATLSAMHFARVLDNALGGKV
;
A
#
# COMPACT_ATOMS: atom_id res chain seq x y z
N MET A 1 58.29 30.87 40.44
CA MET A 1 57.91 32.25 40.11
C MET A 1 56.96 32.11 38.92
N ASP A 2 55.76 31.74 39.15
CA ASP A 2 54.52 32.48 39.39
C ASP A 2 54.05 33.26 38.17
N GLY A 3 53.22 32.70 37.45
CA GLY A 3 52.40 33.31 36.39
C GLY A 3 50.96 32.84 36.51
N LEU A 4 50.22 33.24 37.54
CA LEU A 4 48.79 33.13 37.66
C LEU A 4 48.14 34.03 36.62
N ASN A 5 47.65 33.42 35.50
CA ASN A 5 46.82 34.10 34.54
C ASN A 5 45.48 34.47 35.20
N LEU A 6 45.37 35.70 35.67
CA LEU A 6 44.13 36.29 36.15
C LEU A 6 43.13 36.44 34.99
N ILE A 7 42.13 35.58 34.96
CA ILE A 7 40.99 35.71 34.07
C ILE A 7 40.35 37.08 34.33
N SER A 8 40.42 37.97 33.34
CA SER A 8 39.88 39.33 33.43
C SER A 8 38.36 39.29 33.72
N ARG A 9 37.88 40.16 34.63
CA ARG A 9 36.44 40.30 34.97
C ARG A 9 35.55 40.44 33.74
N ARG A 10 36.04 41.02 32.64
CA ARG A 10 35.34 41.10 31.35
C ARG A 10 35.13 39.74 30.69
N ARG A 11 36.09 38.83 30.77
CA ARG A 11 35.93 37.44 30.22
C ARG A 11 34.97 36.60 31.06
N LEU A 12 34.91 36.82 32.37
CA LEU A 12 33.96 36.14 33.25
C LEU A 12 32.52 36.60 32.98
N LEU A 13 32.31 37.90 32.72
CA LEU A 13 30.99 38.49 32.39
C LEU A 13 30.50 38.05 30.99
N THR A 14 31.40 37.89 30.01
CA THR A 14 31.03 37.35 28.70
C THR A 14 30.70 35.86 28.76
N MET A 15 31.33 35.08 29.60
CA MET A 15 30.98 33.66 29.80
C MET A 15 29.64 33.52 30.55
N MET A 16 29.28 34.40 31.49
CA MET A 16 27.98 34.40 32.15
C MET A 16 26.85 34.89 31.25
N ALA A 17 27.10 35.76 30.25
CA ALA A 17 26.11 36.24 29.33
C ALA A 17 25.75 35.18 28.23
N LEU A 18 26.62 34.20 27.98
CA LEU A 18 26.37 33.12 27.02
C LEU A 18 25.74 31.86 27.65
N SER A 19 25.69 31.77 28.98
CA SER A 19 25.11 30.62 29.68
C SER A 19 23.59 30.45 29.52
N PRO A 20 22.75 31.49 29.39
CA PRO A 20 21.32 31.31 29.08
C PRO A 20 21.08 30.81 27.67
N LEU A 21 21.93 31.19 26.70
CA LEU A 21 21.85 30.72 25.33
C LEU A 21 22.21 29.24 25.16
N LEU A 22 23.16 28.74 25.95
CA LEU A 22 23.50 27.32 25.99
C LEU A 22 22.46 26.47 26.73
N TRP A 23 21.71 27.07 27.63
CA TRP A 23 20.58 26.38 28.28
C TRP A 23 19.32 26.33 27.42
N GLN A 24 19.17 27.21 26.43
CA GLN A 24 18.11 27.13 25.40
C GLN A 24 18.46 26.19 24.25
N MET A 25 19.69 25.72 24.13
CA MET A 25 20.03 24.52 23.38
C MET A 25 19.68 23.24 24.18
N ARG A 26 18.57 23.21 24.89
CA ARG A 26 17.83 21.95 25.06
C ARG A 26 17.57 21.47 23.65
N SER A 27 18.26 20.42 23.24
CA SER A 27 17.93 19.60 22.11
C SER A 27 16.41 19.65 21.98
N ALA A 28 15.90 20.16 20.88
CA ALA A 28 14.54 19.86 20.46
C ALA A 28 14.52 18.34 20.34
N GLN A 29 14.23 17.68 21.46
CA GLN A 29 14.00 16.26 21.52
C GLN A 29 12.81 16.11 20.58
N ALA A 30 13.04 15.53 19.40
CA ALA A 30 11.95 15.26 18.46
C ALA A 30 10.83 14.68 19.30
N ALA A 31 9.69 15.38 19.38
CA ALA A 31 8.60 14.96 20.22
C ALA A 31 8.32 13.50 19.86
N GLU A 32 8.36 12.62 20.86
CA GLU A 32 8.12 11.20 20.67
C GLU A 32 6.77 11.04 19.94
N ILE A 33 6.78 10.33 18.81
CA ILE A 33 5.57 10.17 18.00
C ILE A 33 4.62 9.26 18.78
N ASP A 34 3.46 9.80 19.17
CA ASP A 34 2.39 9.00 19.77
C ASP A 34 1.73 8.10 18.70
N THR A 35 2.08 6.82 18.73
CA THR A 35 1.56 5.85 17.76
C THR A 35 0.04 5.63 17.83
N GLN A 36 -0.64 6.09 18.90
CA GLN A 36 -2.10 6.04 19.02
C GLN A 36 -2.81 7.19 18.27
N ARG A 37 -2.06 8.17 17.76
CA ARG A 37 -2.60 9.36 17.12
C ARG A 37 -2.05 9.58 15.72
N ILE A 38 -1.68 8.50 15.02
CA ILE A 38 -1.23 8.55 13.63
C ILE A 38 -2.43 8.52 12.71
N VAL A 39 -2.46 9.40 11.71
CA VAL A 39 -3.50 9.43 10.67
C VAL A 39 -2.90 9.07 9.31
N GLY A 40 -3.56 8.14 8.62
CA GLY A 40 -3.20 7.72 7.27
C GLY A 40 -4.06 8.40 6.20
N LEU A 41 -3.44 9.13 5.29
CA LEU A 41 -4.14 9.85 4.21
C LEU A 41 -4.23 9.06 2.91
N GLU A 42 -3.66 7.85 2.90
CA GLU A 42 -3.75 6.91 1.79
C GLU A 42 -3.59 5.47 2.31
N TRP A 43 -4.06 4.49 1.56
CA TRP A 43 -4.27 3.14 2.06
C TRP A 43 -3.00 2.29 2.14
N LEU A 44 -1.98 2.53 1.30
CA LEU A 44 -0.69 1.85 1.46
C LEU A 44 -0.04 2.14 2.83
N PRO A 45 0.15 3.40 3.27
CA PRO A 45 0.72 3.65 4.58
C PRO A 45 -0.19 3.18 5.72
N VAL A 46 -1.51 3.13 5.53
CA VAL A 46 -2.43 2.49 6.49
C VAL A 46 -2.13 1.00 6.63
N GLU A 47 -1.91 0.32 5.52
CA GLU A 47 -1.54 -1.10 5.50
C GLU A 47 -0.18 -1.33 6.20
N LEU A 48 0.80 -0.44 6.00
CA LEU A 48 2.08 -0.49 6.71
C LEU A 48 1.91 -0.33 8.23
N LEU A 49 1.05 0.60 8.69
CA LEU A 49 0.72 0.75 10.10
C LEU A 49 0.12 -0.54 10.67
N LEU A 50 -0.86 -1.11 9.99
CA LEU A 50 -1.51 -2.36 10.41
C LEU A 50 -0.53 -3.54 10.44
N ALA A 51 0.40 -3.60 9.50
CA ALA A 51 1.48 -4.61 9.47
C ALA A 51 2.42 -4.49 10.67
N LEU A 52 2.62 -3.28 11.20
CA LEU A 52 3.36 -3.04 12.45
C LEU A 52 2.51 -3.23 13.71
N GLY A 53 1.21 -3.55 13.60
CA GLY A 53 0.31 -3.66 14.72
C GLY A 53 -0.18 -2.30 15.27
N ILE A 54 0.04 -1.22 14.54
CA ILE A 54 -0.43 0.12 14.88
C ILE A 54 -1.85 0.31 14.37
N LYS A 55 -2.79 0.60 15.26
CA LYS A 55 -4.13 1.03 14.89
C LYS A 55 -4.09 2.50 14.45
N PRO A 56 -4.46 2.85 13.21
CA PRO A 56 -4.56 4.25 12.81
C PRO A 56 -5.65 4.97 13.61
N TYR A 57 -5.39 6.21 14.02
CA TYR A 57 -6.36 7.08 14.69
C TYR A 57 -7.45 7.55 13.73
N GLY A 58 -7.07 7.81 12.50
CA GLY A 58 -7.97 8.12 11.39
C GLY A 58 -7.36 7.71 10.05
N ILE A 59 -8.21 7.51 9.07
CA ILE A 59 -7.78 7.27 7.69
C ILE A 59 -8.65 8.04 6.71
N ALA A 60 -8.12 8.31 5.54
CA ALA A 60 -8.92 8.87 4.46
C ALA A 60 -9.73 7.79 3.74
N ASP A 61 -11.00 8.14 3.45
CA ASP A 61 -11.88 7.43 2.52
C ASP A 61 -12.22 5.99 2.96
N ILE A 62 -12.75 5.85 4.19
CA ILE A 62 -13.18 4.56 4.77
C ILE A 62 -14.20 3.83 3.88
N PRO A 63 -15.22 4.49 3.28
CA PRO A 63 -16.18 3.79 2.44
C PRO A 63 -15.51 3.07 1.27
N ASN A 64 -14.60 3.74 0.56
CA ASN A 64 -13.87 3.14 -0.54
C ASN A 64 -12.77 2.17 -0.07
N TYR A 65 -12.17 2.39 1.11
CA TYR A 65 -11.28 1.39 1.71
C TYR A 65 -12.00 0.03 1.86
N ASN A 66 -13.20 0.04 2.41
CA ASN A 66 -13.99 -1.18 2.60
C ASN A 66 -14.40 -1.85 1.27
N LEU A 67 -14.49 -1.08 0.19
CA LEU A 67 -14.85 -1.58 -1.13
C LEU A 67 -13.64 -2.12 -1.91
N TRP A 68 -12.50 -1.40 -1.86
CA TRP A 68 -11.34 -1.67 -2.71
C TRP A 68 -10.26 -2.50 -2.01
N VAL A 69 -10.05 -2.25 -0.71
CA VAL A 69 -9.06 -2.97 0.10
C VAL A 69 -9.71 -4.14 0.80
N ASN A 70 -10.77 -3.86 1.57
CA ASN A 70 -11.56 -4.81 2.34
C ASN A 70 -10.73 -5.65 3.36
N GLU A 71 -9.57 -6.10 3.00
CA GLU A 71 -8.66 -6.86 3.86
C GLU A 71 -7.22 -6.29 3.76
N PRO A 72 -6.60 -5.92 4.91
CA PRO A 72 -7.09 -6.11 6.29
C PRO A 72 -8.27 -5.20 6.63
N ALA A 73 -9.22 -5.74 7.43
CA ALA A 73 -10.31 -4.94 7.96
C ALA A 73 -9.77 -3.86 8.92
N LEU A 74 -10.39 -2.70 8.90
CA LEU A 74 -10.02 -1.62 9.83
C LEU A 74 -10.43 -1.95 11.26
N PRO A 75 -9.57 -1.68 12.25
CA PRO A 75 -9.97 -1.77 13.65
C PRO A 75 -11.15 -0.83 13.98
N PRO A 76 -12.00 -1.17 14.95
CA PRO A 76 -13.13 -0.31 15.30
C PRO A 76 -12.68 1.05 15.84
N GLY A 77 -13.47 2.11 15.55
CA GLY A 77 -13.25 3.46 16.06
C GLY A 77 -12.17 4.26 15.31
N VAL A 78 -11.79 3.84 14.11
CA VAL A 78 -10.98 4.67 13.19
C VAL A 78 -11.86 5.77 12.62
N ILE A 79 -11.36 7.01 12.59
CA ILE A 79 -12.09 8.19 12.13
C ILE A 79 -11.88 8.36 10.62
N ASP A 80 -12.98 8.58 9.88
CA ASP A 80 -12.87 8.97 8.46
C ASP A 80 -12.50 10.45 8.35
N VAL A 81 -11.41 10.74 7.65
CA VAL A 81 -10.91 12.11 7.48
C VAL A 81 -11.18 12.68 6.07
N GLY A 82 -12.12 12.12 5.33
CA GLY A 82 -12.50 12.57 3.98
C GLY A 82 -11.74 11.87 2.87
N LEU A 83 -11.77 12.41 1.67
CA LEU A 83 -11.18 11.77 0.48
C LEU A 83 -9.65 11.71 0.54
N ARG A 84 -9.06 10.69 -0.06
CA ARG A 84 -7.59 10.56 -0.16
C ARG A 84 -6.93 11.69 -0.93
N THR A 85 -7.58 12.21 -1.96
CA THR A 85 -7.10 13.34 -2.75
C THR A 85 -7.37 14.69 -2.10
N GLU A 86 -8.42 14.79 -1.29
CA GLU A 86 -8.92 16.01 -0.66
C GLU A 86 -9.42 15.71 0.76
N PRO A 87 -8.50 15.38 1.70
CA PRO A 87 -8.89 15.16 3.09
C PRO A 87 -9.39 16.41 3.76
N ASN A 88 -10.24 16.26 4.77
CA ASN A 88 -10.77 17.36 5.55
C ASN A 88 -9.69 17.93 6.48
N LEU A 89 -9.00 18.98 6.01
CA LEU A 89 -7.88 19.61 6.73
C LEU A 89 -8.33 20.29 8.04
N GLU A 90 -9.58 20.75 8.12
CA GLU A 90 -10.13 21.31 9.35
C GLU A 90 -10.31 20.23 10.42
N LEU A 91 -10.91 19.09 10.05
CA LEU A 91 -11.04 17.95 10.94
C LEU A 91 -9.66 17.44 11.40
N LEU A 92 -8.69 17.31 10.48
CA LEU A 92 -7.32 16.94 10.82
C LEU A 92 -6.70 17.89 11.85
N THR A 93 -6.91 19.22 11.68
CA THR A 93 -6.42 20.22 12.63
C THR A 93 -7.08 20.07 14.00
N GLN A 94 -8.37 19.78 14.06
CA GLN A 94 -9.11 19.54 15.31
C GLN A 94 -8.68 18.23 16.00
N MET A 95 -8.40 17.19 15.22
CA MET A 95 -7.91 15.89 15.72
C MET A 95 -6.53 15.98 16.34
N LYS A 96 -5.71 16.96 15.98
CA LYS A 96 -4.32 17.14 16.43
C LYS A 96 -3.51 15.84 16.35
N PRO A 97 -3.35 15.22 15.16
CA PRO A 97 -2.57 13.99 15.02
C PRO A 97 -1.12 14.20 15.48
N SER A 98 -0.50 13.16 16.01
CA SER A 98 0.93 13.19 16.34
C SER A 98 1.79 13.10 15.08
N PHE A 99 1.29 12.38 14.06
CA PHE A 99 1.97 12.15 12.80
C PHE A 99 1.00 11.87 11.66
N LEU A 100 1.35 12.30 10.45
CA LEU A 100 0.60 12.02 9.22
C LEU A 100 1.42 11.09 8.32
N VAL A 101 0.77 10.08 7.74
CA VAL A 101 1.39 9.19 6.75
C VAL A 101 0.58 9.20 5.45
N TRP A 102 1.25 9.27 4.31
CA TRP A 102 0.61 9.28 2.97
C TRP A 102 1.45 8.53 1.94
N SER A 103 0.91 8.27 0.77
CA SER A 103 1.68 7.75 -0.36
C SER A 103 2.45 8.88 -1.06
N ALA A 104 3.75 8.70 -1.25
CA ALA A 104 4.59 9.71 -1.87
C ALA A 104 4.10 10.06 -3.29
N GLY A 105 3.88 11.34 -3.52
CA GLY A 105 3.38 11.86 -4.81
C GLY A 105 1.86 11.76 -4.99
N TYR A 106 1.08 11.44 -3.94
CA TYR A 106 -0.37 11.36 -4.01
C TYR A 106 -1.03 12.20 -2.89
N GLY A 107 -2.15 12.85 -3.21
CA GLY A 107 -2.88 13.70 -2.28
C GLY A 107 -2.29 15.09 -2.08
N PRO A 108 -2.56 15.75 -0.94
CA PRO A 108 -2.05 17.10 -0.65
C PRO A 108 -0.53 17.15 -0.58
N SER A 109 0.04 18.32 -0.87
CA SER A 109 1.49 18.52 -0.76
C SER A 109 1.99 18.43 0.68
N ALA A 110 3.24 18.00 0.86
CA ALA A 110 3.86 17.88 2.17
C ALA A 110 3.86 19.22 2.95
N ASP A 111 4.01 20.36 2.27
CA ASP A 111 3.98 21.69 2.88
C ASP A 111 2.61 22.06 3.47
N VAL A 112 1.53 21.60 2.85
CA VAL A 112 0.17 21.79 3.39
C VAL A 112 -0.01 20.92 4.63
N LEU A 113 0.39 19.66 4.58
CA LEU A 113 0.26 18.71 5.67
C LEU A 113 1.14 19.09 6.88
N ALA A 114 2.34 19.63 6.65
CA ALA A 114 3.27 20.06 7.70
C ALA A 114 2.71 21.20 8.57
N ARG A 115 1.71 21.93 8.10
CA ARG A 115 1.01 22.96 8.91
C ARG A 115 0.09 22.36 9.97
N ILE A 116 -0.26 21.08 9.82
CA ILE A 116 -1.18 20.38 10.73
C ILE A 116 -0.38 19.51 11.72
N ALA A 117 0.53 18.69 11.20
CA ALA A 117 1.39 17.82 12.00
C ALA A 117 2.64 17.40 11.19
N PRO A 118 3.70 16.95 11.89
CA PRO A 118 4.80 16.27 11.21
C PRO A 118 4.30 15.04 10.46
N GLY A 119 4.97 14.64 9.40
CA GLY A 119 4.54 13.47 8.64
C GLY A 119 5.54 13.06 7.57
N GLN A 120 5.27 11.90 6.95
CA GLN A 120 6.12 11.33 5.92
C GLN A 120 5.32 10.61 4.84
N GLY A 121 5.74 10.80 3.59
CA GLY A 121 5.25 10.02 2.44
C GLY A 121 6.05 8.73 2.26
N PHE A 122 5.33 7.63 1.94
CA PHE A 122 5.92 6.32 1.68
C PHE A 122 5.67 5.92 0.23
N SER A 123 6.70 5.38 -0.43
CA SER A 123 6.59 4.94 -1.82
C SER A 123 5.88 3.60 -1.92
N PHE A 124 4.93 3.48 -2.86
CA PHE A 124 4.26 2.22 -3.16
C PHE A 124 4.94 1.44 -4.28
N SER A 125 5.69 2.10 -5.15
CA SER A 125 6.36 1.48 -6.29
C SER A 125 7.57 2.30 -6.73
N ASP A 126 8.51 1.63 -7.34
CA ASP A 126 9.61 2.19 -8.12
C ASP A 126 9.34 2.09 -9.64
N GLY A 127 8.12 1.72 -10.01
CA GLY A 127 7.70 1.45 -11.39
C GLY A 127 8.12 0.08 -11.91
N LYS A 128 8.69 -0.80 -11.08
CA LYS A 128 9.17 -2.14 -11.46
C LYS A 128 8.79 -3.22 -10.46
N LYS A 129 9.09 -3.00 -9.17
CA LYS A 129 8.93 -3.99 -8.08
C LYS A 129 8.19 -3.41 -6.89
N PRO A 130 6.86 -3.28 -6.96
CA PRO A 130 6.05 -2.66 -5.90
C PRO A 130 6.17 -3.40 -4.57
N LEU A 131 6.19 -4.74 -4.54
CA LEU A 131 6.29 -5.52 -3.31
C LEU A 131 7.65 -5.31 -2.63
N ALA A 132 8.75 -5.31 -3.38
CA ALA A 132 10.07 -5.00 -2.83
C ALA A 132 10.12 -3.56 -2.28
N THR A 133 9.49 -2.60 -2.98
CA THR A 133 9.37 -1.21 -2.53
C THR A 133 8.52 -1.10 -1.25
N ALA A 134 7.39 -1.82 -1.17
CA ALA A 134 6.54 -1.86 0.01
C ALA A 134 7.28 -2.44 1.24
N ARG A 135 8.07 -3.50 1.07
CA ARG A 135 8.94 -4.06 2.14
C ARG A 135 9.95 -3.03 2.63
N LYS A 136 10.53 -2.24 1.73
CA LYS A 136 11.43 -1.14 2.09
C LYS A 136 10.68 -0.05 2.86
N SER A 137 9.52 0.38 2.39
CA SER A 137 8.67 1.38 3.06
C SER A 137 8.22 0.92 4.45
N LEU A 138 7.92 -0.39 4.63
CA LEU A 138 7.62 -0.96 5.95
C LEU A 138 8.82 -0.82 6.91
N ASN A 139 10.03 -1.14 6.45
CA ASN A 139 11.23 -1.00 7.28
C ASN A 139 11.55 0.48 7.57
N GLU A 140 11.29 1.39 6.64
CA GLU A 140 11.44 2.84 6.87
C GLU A 140 10.46 3.33 7.93
N MET A 141 9.18 2.94 7.84
CA MET A 141 8.16 3.25 8.83
C MET A 141 8.50 2.66 10.22
N ALA A 142 8.98 1.43 10.25
CA ALA A 142 9.39 0.76 11.47
C ALA A 142 10.53 1.51 12.20
N ARG A 143 11.55 1.98 11.47
CA ARG A 143 12.62 2.80 12.05
C ARG A 143 12.09 4.12 12.62
N LEU A 144 11.16 4.76 11.88
CA LEU A 144 10.55 6.02 12.32
C LEU A 144 9.81 5.86 13.64
N PHE A 145 9.13 4.74 13.85
CA PHE A 145 8.34 4.45 15.05
C PHE A 145 9.05 3.53 16.05
N GLN A 146 10.33 3.19 15.83
CA GLN A 146 11.14 2.30 16.69
C GLN A 146 10.50 0.91 16.84
N MET A 147 9.98 0.36 15.75
CA MET A 147 9.24 -0.92 15.68
C MET A 147 9.91 -1.95 14.77
N GLU A 148 11.23 -1.94 14.63
CA GLU A 148 11.97 -2.81 13.70
C GLU A 148 11.76 -4.30 13.99
N ALA A 149 11.59 -4.66 15.27
CA ALA A 149 11.28 -6.03 15.65
C ALA A 149 9.91 -6.49 15.12
N ALA A 150 8.90 -5.61 15.16
CA ALA A 150 7.57 -5.90 14.63
C ALA A 150 7.60 -6.04 13.09
N ALA A 151 8.31 -5.16 12.39
CA ALA A 151 8.50 -5.25 10.95
C ALA A 151 9.18 -6.56 10.56
N LYS A 152 10.25 -6.96 11.27
CA LYS A 152 10.92 -8.24 11.02
C LYS A 152 9.98 -9.42 11.22
N ALA A 153 9.25 -9.46 12.33
CA ALA A 153 8.31 -10.54 12.61
C ALA A 153 7.20 -10.63 11.55
N HIS A 154 6.69 -9.48 11.08
CA HIS A 154 5.71 -9.44 10.01
C HIS A 154 6.29 -9.95 8.68
N LEU A 155 7.51 -9.53 8.32
CA LEU A 155 8.15 -9.98 7.08
C LEU A 155 8.51 -11.47 7.11
N ASP A 156 8.96 -12.00 8.25
CA ASP A 156 9.19 -13.45 8.43
C ASP A 156 7.86 -14.22 8.27
N THR A 157 6.76 -13.70 8.83
CA THR A 157 5.41 -14.28 8.66
C THR A 157 4.96 -14.24 7.20
N PHE A 158 5.18 -13.12 6.52
CA PHE A 158 4.88 -12.97 5.09
C PHE A 158 5.65 -14.00 4.25
N ASP A 159 6.96 -14.11 4.45
CA ASP A 159 7.82 -15.02 3.67
C ASP A 159 7.42 -16.48 3.90
N SER A 160 7.14 -16.86 5.16
CA SER A 160 6.63 -18.20 5.50
C SER A 160 5.28 -18.47 4.85
N PHE A 161 4.35 -17.50 4.90
CA PHE A 161 3.03 -17.63 4.29
C PHE A 161 3.10 -17.86 2.78
N ILE A 162 3.95 -17.12 2.07
CA ILE A 162 4.13 -17.31 0.62
C ILE A 162 4.77 -18.69 0.33
N ALA A 163 5.76 -19.09 1.11
CA ALA A 163 6.41 -20.40 0.96
C ALA A 163 5.42 -21.56 1.15
N ASP A 164 4.53 -21.45 2.15
CA ASP A 164 3.51 -22.47 2.44
C ASP A 164 2.46 -22.63 1.32
N LYS A 165 2.18 -21.55 0.59
CA LYS A 165 1.24 -21.56 -0.54
C LYS A 165 1.84 -22.11 -1.84
N LYS A 166 3.15 -21.99 -2.03
CA LYS A 166 3.85 -22.38 -3.28
C LYS A 166 3.57 -23.82 -3.74
N PRO A 167 3.50 -24.85 -2.88
CA PRO A 167 3.17 -26.20 -3.28
C PRO A 167 1.81 -26.37 -3.94
N HIS A 168 0.81 -25.55 -3.60
CA HIS A 168 -0.55 -25.65 -4.12
C HIS A 168 -0.63 -25.39 -5.63
N PHE A 169 0.36 -24.71 -6.19
CA PHE A 169 0.40 -24.34 -7.61
C PHE A 169 1.24 -25.30 -8.48
N ARG A 170 1.93 -26.29 -7.90
CA ARG A 170 2.82 -27.22 -8.64
C ARG A 170 2.12 -28.03 -9.73
N GLN A 171 0.83 -28.33 -9.53
CA GLN A 171 0.03 -29.16 -10.47
C GLN A 171 -0.84 -28.32 -11.41
N ARG A 172 -0.80 -27.00 -11.30
CA ARG A 172 -1.66 -26.12 -12.10
C ARG A 172 -1.40 -26.19 -13.60
N GLY A 173 -0.20 -26.61 -14.02
CA GLY A 173 0.26 -26.52 -15.39
C GLY A 173 0.73 -25.11 -15.78
N GLU A 174 1.17 -24.95 -17.04
CA GLU A 174 1.85 -23.73 -17.52
C GLU A 174 0.90 -22.66 -18.08
N ARG A 175 -0.43 -22.82 -17.90
CA ARG A 175 -1.38 -21.87 -18.49
C ARG A 175 -1.20 -20.48 -17.86
N PRO A 176 -1.02 -19.42 -18.70
CA PRO A 176 -0.86 -18.06 -18.20
C PRO A 176 -2.12 -17.55 -17.53
N LEU A 177 -1.98 -16.61 -16.61
CA LEU A 177 -3.05 -15.95 -15.88
C LEU A 177 -3.23 -14.51 -16.35
N LEU A 178 -4.42 -14.16 -16.81
CA LEU A 178 -4.82 -12.77 -17.07
C LEU A 178 -5.57 -12.22 -15.84
N MET A 179 -5.07 -11.14 -15.28
CA MET A 179 -5.66 -10.49 -14.11
C MET A 179 -6.21 -9.13 -14.51
N MET A 180 -7.45 -8.83 -14.09
CA MET A 180 -8.10 -7.58 -14.47
C MET A 180 -9.20 -7.17 -13.48
N THR A 181 -9.65 -5.94 -13.58
CA THR A 181 -10.89 -5.46 -12.97
C THR A 181 -11.67 -4.60 -13.95
N LEU A 182 -13.00 -4.54 -13.80
CA LEU A 182 -13.85 -3.71 -14.65
C LEU A 182 -13.62 -2.22 -14.29
N LEU A 183 -13.23 -1.44 -15.29
CA LEU A 183 -13.04 0.00 -15.13
C LEU A 183 -14.34 0.77 -15.46
N ASP A 184 -14.93 0.44 -16.60
CA ASP A 184 -16.21 0.97 -17.07
C ASP A 184 -16.88 -0.01 -18.06
N ALA A 185 -18.01 0.39 -18.67
CA ALA A 185 -18.78 -0.47 -19.60
C ALA A 185 -18.00 -0.93 -20.85
N ARG A 186 -16.83 -0.37 -21.14
CA ARG A 186 -16.04 -0.63 -22.35
C ARG A 186 -14.58 -1.01 -22.07
N HIS A 187 -14.10 -0.78 -20.84
CA HIS A 187 -12.69 -0.91 -20.50
C HIS A 187 -12.49 -1.79 -19.29
N MET A 188 -11.44 -2.60 -19.37
CA MET A 188 -10.87 -3.32 -18.24
C MET A 188 -9.55 -2.68 -17.85
N LEU A 189 -9.28 -2.60 -16.57
CA LEU A 189 -7.94 -2.35 -16.05
C LEU A 189 -7.23 -3.69 -15.93
N VAL A 190 -6.19 -3.90 -16.73
CA VAL A 190 -5.41 -5.14 -16.72
C VAL A 190 -4.14 -4.93 -15.90
N PHE A 191 -3.79 -5.92 -15.06
CA PHE A 191 -2.58 -5.88 -14.24
C PHE A 191 -1.39 -6.46 -15.00
N THR A 192 -0.33 -5.65 -15.08
CA THR A 192 0.84 -5.89 -15.92
C THR A 192 2.01 -6.44 -15.09
N ARG A 193 3.16 -6.68 -15.73
CA ARG A 193 4.35 -7.22 -15.06
C ARG A 193 4.95 -6.33 -13.95
N ASN A 194 4.56 -5.07 -13.87
CA ASN A 194 5.05 -4.14 -12.84
C ASN A 194 4.04 -3.93 -11.71
N CYS A 195 2.99 -4.77 -11.61
CA CYS A 195 2.02 -4.71 -10.52
C CYS A 195 2.50 -5.46 -9.27
N LEU A 196 1.89 -5.15 -8.13
CA LEU A 196 2.14 -5.83 -6.87
C LEU A 196 1.99 -7.37 -6.98
N PHE A 197 1.00 -7.81 -7.74
CA PHE A 197 0.67 -9.23 -7.89
C PHE A 197 1.73 -10.02 -8.66
N GLN A 198 2.50 -9.35 -9.52
CA GLN A 198 3.52 -10.04 -10.34
C GLN A 198 4.58 -10.73 -9.49
N GLU A 199 5.06 -10.07 -8.43
CA GLU A 199 6.09 -10.65 -7.58
C GLU A 199 5.56 -11.88 -6.81
N VAL A 200 4.25 -11.93 -6.50
CA VAL A 200 3.59 -13.13 -5.94
C VAL A 200 3.45 -14.24 -7.00
N LEU A 201 3.07 -13.88 -8.23
CA LEU A 201 3.01 -14.86 -9.33
C LEU A 201 4.37 -15.47 -9.60
N ASP A 202 5.44 -14.67 -9.57
CA ASP A 202 6.83 -15.14 -9.78
C ASP A 202 7.21 -16.18 -8.71
N GLU A 203 6.83 -15.98 -7.44
CA GLU A 203 7.05 -16.95 -6.37
C GLU A 203 6.33 -18.28 -6.61
N PHE A 204 5.14 -18.23 -7.19
CA PHE A 204 4.31 -19.41 -7.48
C PHE A 204 4.60 -20.04 -8.85
N GLY A 205 5.50 -19.44 -9.65
CA GLY A 205 5.82 -19.91 -11.00
C GLY A 205 4.66 -19.73 -12.00
N ILE A 206 3.79 -18.74 -11.78
CA ILE A 206 2.63 -18.47 -12.62
C ILE A 206 2.96 -17.35 -13.60
N GLN A 207 2.83 -17.63 -14.90
CA GLN A 207 3.08 -16.64 -15.94
C GLN A 207 1.91 -15.65 -16.03
N ASN A 208 2.20 -14.34 -16.04
CA ASN A 208 1.21 -13.30 -16.38
C ASN A 208 0.95 -13.34 -17.89
N ALA A 209 -0.33 -13.43 -18.27
CA ALA A 209 -0.73 -13.49 -19.67
C ALA A 209 -0.56 -12.15 -20.41
N TRP A 210 -0.55 -11.02 -19.70
CA TRP A 210 -0.42 -9.72 -20.33
C TRP A 210 0.98 -9.49 -20.90
N GLN A 211 1.07 -9.35 -22.23
CA GLN A 211 2.32 -9.11 -22.97
C GLN A 211 2.42 -7.69 -23.54
N GLY A 212 1.40 -6.85 -23.30
CA GLY A 212 1.36 -5.47 -23.78
C GLY A 212 2.20 -4.51 -22.93
N GLU A 213 1.99 -3.23 -23.17
CA GLU A 213 2.65 -2.15 -22.45
C GLU A 213 2.34 -2.21 -20.97
N THR A 214 3.29 -1.75 -20.17
CA THR A 214 3.14 -1.56 -18.72
C THR A 214 3.40 -0.10 -18.36
N THR A 215 2.72 0.39 -17.33
CA THR A 215 2.90 1.73 -16.81
C THR A 215 3.65 1.71 -15.49
N PHE A 216 4.03 2.88 -14.98
CA PHE A 216 4.55 3.02 -13.61
C PHE A 216 3.60 2.41 -12.56
N TRP A 217 2.28 2.47 -12.81
CA TRP A 217 1.26 1.96 -11.92
C TRP A 217 1.10 0.43 -11.94
N GLY A 218 1.77 -0.26 -12.86
CA GLY A 218 1.63 -1.71 -12.99
C GLY A 218 0.27 -2.14 -13.53
N SER A 219 -0.48 -1.24 -14.13
CA SER A 219 -1.78 -1.52 -14.76
C SER A 219 -1.98 -0.69 -16.01
N THR A 220 -2.87 -1.11 -16.90
CA THR A 220 -3.24 -0.39 -18.12
C THR A 220 -4.71 -0.59 -18.45
N ALA A 221 -5.37 0.49 -18.87
CA ALA A 221 -6.75 0.43 -19.34
C ALA A 221 -6.79 -0.05 -20.79
N VAL A 222 -7.61 -1.05 -21.07
CA VAL A 222 -7.78 -1.62 -22.42
C VAL A 222 -9.24 -1.79 -22.78
N GLY A 223 -9.56 -1.63 -24.07
CA GLY A 223 -10.88 -1.97 -24.57
C GLY A 223 -11.16 -3.47 -24.40
N ILE A 224 -12.39 -3.82 -24.05
CA ILE A 224 -12.81 -5.20 -23.82
C ILE A 224 -12.59 -6.07 -25.07
N ASP A 225 -12.76 -5.52 -26.26
CA ASP A 225 -12.53 -6.19 -27.54
C ASP A 225 -11.11 -6.75 -27.69
N ARG A 226 -10.11 -6.06 -27.14
CA ARG A 226 -8.71 -6.51 -27.16
C ARG A 226 -8.46 -7.79 -26.36
N LEU A 227 -9.35 -8.13 -25.44
CA LEU A 227 -9.22 -9.37 -24.64
C LEU A 227 -9.51 -10.62 -25.47
N ALA A 228 -10.16 -10.50 -26.64
CA ALA A 228 -10.44 -11.62 -27.53
C ALA A 228 -9.20 -12.33 -28.09
N MET A 229 -8.03 -11.68 -28.02
CA MET A 229 -6.75 -12.28 -28.43
C MET A 229 -6.24 -13.37 -27.47
N TYR A 230 -6.70 -13.34 -26.19
CA TYR A 230 -6.27 -14.28 -25.15
C TYR A 230 -7.10 -15.57 -25.22
N LYS A 231 -6.60 -16.59 -25.89
CA LYS A 231 -7.34 -17.82 -26.19
C LYS A 231 -7.20 -18.90 -25.13
N ASP A 232 -5.99 -19.12 -24.63
CA ASP A 232 -5.66 -20.21 -23.68
C ASP A 232 -5.06 -19.65 -22.41
N VAL A 233 -5.89 -18.93 -21.65
CA VAL A 233 -5.53 -18.29 -20.37
C VAL A 233 -6.61 -18.56 -19.32
N ASP A 234 -6.20 -18.62 -18.06
CA ASP A 234 -7.12 -18.43 -16.93
C ASP A 234 -7.33 -16.94 -16.70
N VAL A 235 -8.52 -16.54 -16.32
CA VAL A 235 -8.85 -15.11 -16.11
C VAL A 235 -9.43 -14.90 -14.73
N LEU A 236 -8.80 -14.04 -13.94
CA LEU A 236 -9.35 -13.55 -12.68
C LEU A 236 -9.75 -12.08 -12.83
N CYS A 237 -11.02 -11.80 -12.53
CA CYS A 237 -11.58 -10.46 -12.50
C CYS A 237 -11.92 -10.08 -11.06
N PHE A 238 -11.17 -9.12 -10.49
CA PHE A 238 -11.38 -8.63 -9.15
C PHE A 238 -12.65 -7.77 -9.07
N ASP A 239 -13.47 -8.06 -8.07
CA ASP A 239 -14.75 -7.39 -7.86
C ASP A 239 -14.62 -6.20 -6.90
N HIS A 240 -14.75 -5.01 -7.44
CA HIS A 240 -14.71 -3.76 -6.67
C HIS A 240 -16.11 -3.10 -6.58
N GLY A 241 -17.16 -3.91 -6.40
CA GLY A 241 -18.52 -3.41 -6.19
C GLY A 241 -19.25 -2.96 -7.46
N ASN A 242 -18.80 -3.40 -8.62
CA ASN A 242 -19.37 -3.06 -9.93
C ASN A 242 -20.27 -4.16 -10.52
N ASP A 243 -21.00 -4.86 -9.66
CA ASP A 243 -21.87 -5.99 -10.03
C ASP A 243 -22.87 -5.68 -11.14
N THR A 244 -23.47 -4.52 -11.08
CA THR A 244 -24.51 -4.14 -12.05
C THR A 244 -23.92 -3.95 -13.45
N GLU A 245 -22.80 -3.26 -13.54
CA GLU A 245 -22.06 -3.02 -14.79
C GLU A 245 -21.49 -4.33 -15.32
N MET A 246 -20.94 -5.16 -14.44
CA MET A 246 -20.39 -6.47 -14.82
C MET A 246 -21.48 -7.41 -15.36
N ARG A 247 -22.67 -7.45 -14.74
CA ARG A 247 -23.80 -8.24 -15.26
C ARG A 247 -24.23 -7.76 -16.66
N LYS A 248 -24.28 -6.44 -16.88
CA LYS A 248 -24.60 -5.88 -18.21
C LYS A 248 -23.55 -6.28 -19.24
N LEU A 249 -22.27 -6.18 -18.89
CA LEU A 249 -21.18 -6.61 -19.77
C LEU A 249 -21.27 -8.09 -20.11
N MET A 250 -21.45 -8.96 -19.10
CA MET A 250 -21.53 -10.41 -19.27
C MET A 250 -22.70 -10.85 -20.14
N ALA A 251 -23.76 -10.05 -20.25
CA ALA A 251 -24.92 -10.32 -21.13
C ALA A 251 -24.65 -9.94 -22.60
N THR A 252 -23.54 -9.25 -22.91
CA THR A 252 -23.26 -8.83 -24.29
C THR A 252 -22.76 -9.98 -25.17
N PRO A 253 -23.13 -10.01 -26.47
CA PRO A 253 -22.60 -11.00 -27.39
C PRO A 253 -21.07 -10.99 -27.50
N LEU A 254 -20.46 -9.80 -27.41
CA LEU A 254 -19.00 -9.65 -27.41
C LEU A 254 -18.37 -10.42 -26.26
N TRP A 255 -18.86 -10.24 -25.02
CA TRP A 255 -18.32 -10.94 -23.86
C TRP A 255 -18.52 -12.46 -23.94
N GLN A 256 -19.72 -12.89 -24.35
CA GLN A 256 -20.03 -14.31 -24.50
C GLN A 256 -19.19 -15.00 -25.58
N ALA A 257 -18.71 -14.24 -26.57
CA ALA A 257 -17.80 -14.75 -27.61
C ALA A 257 -16.34 -14.86 -27.15
N MET A 258 -15.96 -14.32 -25.98
CA MET A 258 -14.60 -14.37 -25.50
C MET A 258 -14.11 -15.80 -25.30
N PRO A 259 -12.89 -16.16 -25.75
CA PRO A 259 -12.39 -17.53 -25.67
C PRO A 259 -12.40 -18.08 -24.23
N PHE A 260 -11.93 -17.30 -23.25
CA PHE A 260 -11.88 -17.68 -21.85
C PHE A 260 -13.27 -17.81 -21.19
N VAL A 261 -14.28 -17.07 -21.68
CA VAL A 261 -15.68 -17.22 -21.23
C VAL A 261 -16.26 -18.52 -21.78
N ARG A 262 -16.09 -18.77 -23.08
CA ARG A 262 -16.60 -19.99 -23.75
C ARG A 262 -15.99 -21.27 -23.20
N THR A 263 -14.76 -21.20 -22.69
CA THR A 263 -14.06 -22.35 -22.09
C THR A 263 -14.25 -22.47 -20.59
N GLY A 264 -15.08 -21.59 -19.97
CA GLY A 264 -15.35 -21.60 -18.54
C GLY A 264 -14.15 -21.21 -17.66
N ARG A 265 -13.18 -20.46 -18.21
CA ARG A 265 -11.95 -20.07 -17.54
C ARG A 265 -11.96 -18.66 -16.96
N PHE A 266 -13.11 -18.03 -16.96
CA PHE A 266 -13.34 -16.72 -16.35
C PHE A 266 -13.90 -16.91 -14.94
N GLN A 267 -13.27 -16.28 -13.96
CA GLN A 267 -13.74 -16.27 -12.58
C GLN A 267 -13.75 -14.83 -12.04
N ARG A 268 -14.84 -14.47 -11.37
CA ARG A 268 -14.88 -13.29 -10.51
C ARG A 268 -14.36 -13.69 -9.13
N VAL A 269 -13.49 -12.85 -8.59
CA VAL A 269 -12.84 -13.07 -7.28
C VAL A 269 -12.99 -11.82 -6.41
N PRO A 270 -12.88 -11.94 -5.08
CA PRO A 270 -12.95 -10.79 -4.18
C PRO A 270 -11.97 -9.67 -4.57
N ALA A 271 -12.33 -8.44 -4.20
CA ALA A 271 -11.47 -7.27 -4.35
C ALA A 271 -10.13 -7.50 -3.63
N VAL A 272 -9.05 -7.06 -4.27
CA VAL A 272 -7.71 -7.00 -3.65
C VAL A 272 -7.08 -5.68 -4.06
N TRP A 273 -6.56 -4.94 -3.08
CA TRP A 273 -5.92 -3.67 -3.35
C TRP A 273 -4.57 -3.87 -4.07
N PHE A 274 -4.47 -3.33 -5.27
CA PHE A 274 -3.31 -3.57 -6.14
C PHE A 274 -2.20 -2.50 -5.99
N TYR A 275 -2.43 -1.45 -5.20
CA TYR A 275 -1.44 -0.44 -4.81
C TYR A 275 -1.09 -0.54 -3.32
N GLY A 276 -1.30 -1.72 -2.73
CA GLY A 276 -1.01 -2.01 -1.35
C GLY A 276 0.42 -2.47 -1.09
N ALA A 277 0.61 -3.19 0.00
CA ALA A 277 1.87 -3.72 0.46
C ALA A 277 1.82 -5.24 0.72
N THR A 278 2.51 -5.70 1.75
CA THR A 278 2.61 -7.13 2.08
C THR A 278 1.30 -7.78 2.49
N LEU A 279 0.41 -7.05 3.19
CA LEU A 279 -0.91 -7.60 3.56
C LEU A 279 -1.81 -7.77 2.34
N SER A 280 -1.83 -6.81 1.42
CA SER A 280 -2.52 -6.93 0.13
C SER A 280 -1.94 -8.07 -0.72
N ALA A 281 -0.62 -8.27 -0.71
CA ALA A 281 0.03 -9.39 -1.39
C ALA A 281 -0.36 -10.74 -0.77
N MET A 282 -0.47 -10.84 0.58
CA MET A 282 -0.99 -12.03 1.27
C MET A 282 -2.47 -12.27 0.93
N HIS A 283 -3.28 -11.21 0.89
CA HIS A 283 -4.68 -11.32 0.47
C HIS A 283 -4.77 -11.84 -0.97
N PHE A 284 -3.99 -11.26 -1.89
CA PHE A 284 -3.92 -11.76 -3.27
C PHE A 284 -3.54 -13.24 -3.33
N ALA A 285 -2.51 -13.66 -2.59
CA ALA A 285 -2.09 -15.06 -2.57
C ALA A 285 -3.19 -16.01 -2.05
N ARG A 286 -4.01 -15.59 -1.06
CA ARG A 286 -5.18 -16.35 -0.60
C ARG A 286 -6.27 -16.44 -1.67
N VAL A 287 -6.60 -15.31 -2.32
CA VAL A 287 -7.59 -15.27 -3.40
C VAL A 287 -7.15 -16.16 -4.56
N LEU A 288 -5.88 -16.09 -4.93
CA LEU A 288 -5.30 -16.92 -5.98
C LEU A 288 -5.34 -18.42 -5.62
N ASP A 289 -4.98 -18.76 -4.39
CA ASP A 289 -5.01 -20.14 -3.88
C ASP A 289 -6.44 -20.71 -3.91
N ASN A 290 -7.42 -19.94 -3.46
CA ASN A 290 -8.83 -20.34 -3.48
C ASN A 290 -9.39 -20.52 -4.91
N ALA A 291 -8.92 -19.71 -5.87
CA ALA A 291 -9.40 -19.75 -7.25
C ALA A 291 -8.71 -20.83 -8.10
N LEU A 292 -7.40 -21.03 -7.91
CA LEU A 292 -6.55 -21.81 -8.81
C LEU A 292 -5.68 -22.85 -8.09
N GLY A 293 -5.60 -22.81 -6.77
CA GLY A 293 -4.79 -23.76 -5.98
C GLY A 293 -5.39 -25.15 -6.03
N GLY A 294 -4.53 -26.16 -6.26
CA GLY A 294 -4.91 -27.56 -6.10
C GLY A 294 -5.02 -27.92 -4.62
N LYS A 295 -5.96 -28.81 -4.26
CA LYS A 295 -5.94 -29.42 -2.95
C LYS A 295 -4.70 -30.31 -2.87
N VAL A 296 -3.81 -29.99 -1.94
CA VAL A 296 -2.63 -30.82 -1.60
C VAL A 296 -3.07 -31.98 -0.73
#